data_a127b3e81d7895c786db73c7da2059c8
#
_entry.id   a127b3e81d7895c786db73c7da2059c8
#
_cell.length_a   1.000
_cell.length_b   1.000
_cell.length_c   1.000
_cell.angle_alpha   90.00
_cell.angle_beta   90.00
_cell.angle_gamma   90.00
#
_symmetry.space_group_name_H-M   'P 1'
#
loop_
_entity.id
_entity.type
_entity.pdbx_description
1 polymer ?
#
loop_
_entity_poly.entity_id
_entity_poly.type
_entity_poly.pdbx_seq_one_letter_code
_entity_poly.pdbx_strand_id
1 'polypeptide(L)'
;MLNISNRRECFFDNYLIDEEKTTAQVRLHKPVRKGVLFEMDQPWEGYTHMHSLIYAEGKWRFYYIGRHNIASERCVCIMESEDAIHWTRPDLGIAEFGGSKHNNIILNNDMLAKFDFRGFDNFGVFYDDSPNCKADEKYKMVGWWFGHVALVCLKSADGIHFEKCDLITEDGEFDSQNRAFWSEAHGKYFCYYRGEHEPGAEISPIDKSYTDRDANALFDPETFAMREPGAGTYALMRDVRVIASEDFENWTPQQRIQYNGADFQMYNNCVFPYPRAPHMLIAFPLRYTERKSWTKNYDELCGKEARKARMTRIARFGLAVTDSLFMSSRDGVNFTKFDETFLPPPVENPAAFVYGDGAAAPAVAQVPSDIPGADDEYMIMVRENFRCVEGHNRIVKYVSRLDGFVSRRAGGEKAKLVTKEFTYEGQDLYANIATSARGYAYFTLKSEEGDFTSVEVFGNSTDKRIRFEDDDTVKRLSGKKVTLEVEMYDCDLYAIRFA
;
A
#
# COMPACT_ATOMS: atom_id res chain seq x y z
N MET A 1 25.29 5.31 16.24
CA MET A 1 25.94 5.32 14.92
C MET A 1 25.08 4.51 13.97
N LEU A 2 24.80 5.07 12.78
CA LEU A 2 24.01 4.36 11.78
C LEU A 2 24.91 3.33 11.08
N ASN A 3 24.37 2.13 10.85
CA ASN A 3 24.99 1.12 10.00
C ASN A 3 24.00 0.73 8.90
N ILE A 4 24.37 0.98 7.65
CA ILE A 4 23.53 0.61 6.51
C ILE A 4 23.97 -0.71 5.85
N SER A 5 25.08 -1.32 6.32
CA SER A 5 25.64 -2.54 5.75
C SER A 5 25.76 -2.44 4.21
N ASN A 6 25.35 -3.46 3.46
CA ASN A 6 25.28 -3.45 1.99
C ASN A 6 23.85 -3.27 1.44
N ARG A 7 22.90 -2.86 2.28
CA ARG A 7 21.51 -2.74 1.87
C ARG A 7 21.27 -1.45 1.08
N ARG A 8 20.19 -1.45 0.31
CA ARG A 8 19.70 -0.27 -0.41
C ARG A 8 19.00 0.68 0.55
N GLU A 9 19.35 1.95 0.51
CA GLU A 9 18.69 3.02 1.26
C GLU A 9 17.91 3.91 0.28
N CYS A 10 16.59 3.82 0.33
CA CYS A 10 15.70 4.71 -0.43
C CYS A 10 15.42 5.97 0.39
N PHE A 11 15.35 7.12 -0.28
CA PHE A 11 15.13 8.40 0.40
C PHE A 11 13.66 8.70 0.68
N PHE A 12 12.91 7.68 1.12
CA PHE A 12 11.49 7.77 1.49
C PHE A 12 11.29 8.45 2.85
N ASP A 13 12.35 8.61 3.62
CA ASP A 13 12.37 9.24 4.92
C ASP A 13 13.67 10.06 5.12
N ASN A 14 13.83 10.65 6.32
CA ASN A 14 15.01 11.40 6.71
C ASN A 14 15.98 10.60 7.61
N TYR A 15 15.84 9.26 7.66
CA TYR A 15 16.65 8.42 8.55
C TYR A 15 18.16 8.66 8.38
N LEU A 16 18.64 8.64 7.14
CA LEU A 16 20.04 8.83 6.79
C LEU A 16 20.41 10.31 6.58
N ILE A 17 19.45 11.22 6.48
CA ILE A 17 19.66 12.61 6.04
C ILE A 17 19.99 13.53 7.21
N ASP A 18 21.03 14.34 7.06
CA ASP A 18 21.31 15.51 7.88
C ASP A 18 20.49 16.69 7.31
N GLU A 19 19.33 16.94 7.93
CA GLU A 19 18.35 17.92 7.42
C GLU A 19 18.88 19.36 7.53
N GLU A 20 19.78 19.66 8.47
CA GLU A 20 20.34 21.00 8.65
C GLU A 20 21.32 21.35 7.53
N LYS A 21 22.01 20.36 6.95
CA LYS A 21 23.00 20.55 5.90
C LYS A 21 22.49 20.27 4.49
N THR A 22 21.31 19.64 4.40
CA THR A 22 20.71 19.25 3.12
C THR A 22 19.84 20.38 2.57
N THR A 23 20.09 20.78 1.33
CA THR A 23 19.29 21.77 0.59
C THR A 23 18.49 21.16 -0.56
N ALA A 24 18.77 19.90 -0.91
CA ALA A 24 17.99 19.14 -1.88
C ALA A 24 16.55 18.91 -1.37
N GLN A 25 15.58 19.21 -2.21
CA GLN A 25 14.17 19.15 -1.86
C GLN A 25 13.63 17.72 -1.93
N VAL A 26 12.71 17.40 -1.06
CA VAL A 26 11.94 16.14 -1.15
C VAL A 26 10.90 16.28 -2.25
N ARG A 27 10.79 15.26 -3.11
CA ARG A 27 9.78 15.21 -4.17
C ARG A 27 9.09 13.85 -4.20
N LEU A 28 7.78 13.87 -4.08
CA LEU A 28 6.93 12.72 -4.33
C LEU A 28 6.68 12.58 -5.85
N HIS A 29 6.80 11.35 -6.36
CA HIS A 29 6.54 11.03 -7.78
C HIS A 29 5.29 10.18 -7.88
N LYS A 30 4.30 10.68 -8.63
CA LYS A 30 3.04 9.97 -8.84
C LYS A 30 3.23 8.85 -9.88
N PRO A 31 2.70 7.65 -9.63
CA PRO A 31 2.70 6.60 -10.64
C PRO A 31 1.92 6.99 -11.89
N VAL A 32 2.32 6.46 -13.02
CA VAL A 32 1.70 6.70 -14.32
C VAL A 32 0.68 5.62 -14.62
N ARG A 33 -0.58 6.02 -14.89
CA ARG A 33 -1.63 5.13 -15.35
C ARG A 33 -1.32 4.63 -16.76
N LYS A 34 -1.32 3.31 -16.97
CA LYS A 34 -1.04 2.67 -18.26
C LYS A 34 -2.30 2.12 -18.93
N GLY A 35 -3.09 1.34 -18.23
CA GLY A 35 -4.28 0.73 -18.80
C GLY A 35 -4.92 -0.32 -17.90
N VAL A 36 -6.05 -0.84 -18.35
CA VAL A 36 -6.78 -1.91 -17.65
C VAL A 36 -6.03 -3.23 -17.80
N LEU A 37 -5.75 -3.92 -16.70
CA LEU A 37 -5.21 -5.27 -16.70
C LEU A 37 -6.32 -6.30 -16.96
N PHE A 38 -7.42 -6.18 -16.21
CA PHE A 38 -8.59 -7.03 -16.38
C PHE A 38 -9.83 -6.38 -15.74
N GLU A 39 -10.98 -6.84 -16.19
CA GLU A 39 -12.28 -6.47 -15.63
C GLU A 39 -12.87 -7.61 -14.80
N MET A 40 -13.67 -7.27 -13.80
CA MET A 40 -14.42 -8.19 -12.98
C MET A 40 -15.79 -8.42 -13.63
N ASP A 41 -15.81 -9.25 -14.65
CA ASP A 41 -16.92 -9.45 -15.59
C ASP A 41 -17.71 -10.74 -15.39
N GLN A 42 -17.28 -11.59 -14.45
CA GLN A 42 -17.98 -12.84 -14.18
C GLN A 42 -19.23 -12.62 -13.33
N PRO A 43 -20.24 -13.48 -13.43
CA PRO A 43 -21.50 -13.32 -12.67
C PRO A 43 -21.33 -13.21 -11.16
N TRP A 44 -20.28 -13.79 -10.58
CA TRP A 44 -19.94 -13.67 -9.16
C TRP A 44 -19.06 -12.48 -8.81
N GLU A 45 -18.70 -11.62 -9.76
CA GLU A 45 -17.75 -10.49 -9.62
C GLU A 45 -18.42 -9.12 -9.72
N GLY A 46 -19.73 -9.03 -9.85
CA GLY A 46 -20.44 -7.76 -10.07
C GLY A 46 -20.19 -6.69 -9.01
N TYR A 47 -19.76 -7.09 -7.81
CA TYR A 47 -19.35 -6.17 -6.74
C TYR A 47 -18.09 -6.72 -6.05
N THR A 48 -16.94 -6.36 -6.58
CA THR A 48 -15.64 -6.86 -6.11
C THR A 48 -14.95 -5.85 -5.22
N HIS A 49 -14.44 -6.29 -4.07
CA HIS A 49 -13.64 -5.45 -3.18
C HIS A 49 -12.66 -6.29 -2.36
N MET A 50 -11.76 -5.62 -1.67
CA MET A 50 -10.67 -6.18 -0.87
C MET A 50 -9.86 -7.23 -1.63
N HIS A 51 -8.61 -6.98 -1.82
CA HIS A 51 -7.75 -7.81 -2.63
C HIS A 51 -6.35 -7.89 -2.03
N SER A 52 -5.68 -8.98 -2.35
CA SER A 52 -4.28 -9.20 -2.03
C SER A 52 -3.54 -9.67 -3.27
N LEU A 53 -2.34 -9.15 -3.44
CA LEU A 53 -1.42 -9.58 -4.48
C LEU A 53 -0.22 -10.21 -3.79
N ILE A 54 0.11 -11.46 -4.13
CA ILE A 54 1.28 -12.16 -3.60
C ILE A 54 2.03 -12.86 -4.73
N TYR A 55 3.34 -12.99 -4.57
CA TYR A 55 4.18 -13.86 -5.37
C TYR A 55 4.60 -15.05 -4.53
N ALA A 56 4.28 -16.24 -4.95
CA ALA A 56 4.59 -17.46 -4.23
C ALA A 56 4.75 -18.62 -5.21
N GLU A 57 5.72 -19.49 -4.96
CA GLU A 57 5.95 -20.71 -5.70
C GLU A 57 6.04 -20.52 -7.23
N GLY A 58 6.67 -19.41 -7.66
CA GLY A 58 6.94 -19.11 -9.06
C GLY A 58 5.80 -18.41 -9.81
N LYS A 59 4.71 -18.06 -9.15
CA LYS A 59 3.59 -17.36 -9.78
C LYS A 59 3.00 -16.24 -8.90
N TRP A 60 2.35 -15.31 -9.55
CA TRP A 60 1.55 -14.28 -8.93
C TRP A 60 0.14 -14.79 -8.70
N ARG A 61 -0.43 -14.47 -7.53
CA ARG A 61 -1.82 -14.76 -7.16
C ARG A 61 -2.50 -13.49 -6.68
N PHE A 62 -3.69 -13.25 -7.22
CA PHE A 62 -4.54 -12.14 -6.83
C PHE A 62 -5.82 -12.69 -6.18
N TYR A 63 -5.99 -12.40 -4.89
CA TYR A 63 -7.16 -12.81 -4.10
C TYR A 63 -8.11 -11.65 -3.94
N TYR A 64 -9.40 -11.88 -4.11
CA TYR A 64 -10.40 -10.83 -4.02
C TYR A 64 -11.74 -11.38 -3.52
N ILE A 65 -12.59 -10.48 -3.00
CA ILE A 65 -13.99 -10.79 -2.68
C ILE A 65 -14.81 -10.52 -3.92
N GLY A 66 -15.59 -11.53 -4.34
CA GLY A 66 -16.63 -11.44 -5.34
C GLY A 66 -18.02 -11.46 -4.72
N ARG A 67 -18.97 -10.80 -5.38
CA ARG A 67 -20.39 -10.85 -5.13
C ARG A 67 -21.14 -10.63 -6.44
N HIS A 68 -22.26 -11.31 -6.61
CA HIS A 68 -23.15 -11.00 -7.73
C HIS A 68 -23.67 -9.56 -7.66
N ASN A 69 -24.10 -9.12 -6.48
CA ASN A 69 -24.51 -7.74 -6.17
C ASN A 69 -24.30 -7.45 -4.68
N ILE A 70 -24.53 -6.21 -4.25
CA ILE A 70 -24.27 -5.79 -2.86
C ILE A 70 -25.09 -6.57 -1.80
N ALA A 71 -26.22 -7.15 -2.17
CA ALA A 71 -27.08 -7.93 -1.27
C ALA A 71 -26.73 -9.43 -1.28
N SER A 72 -25.94 -9.89 -2.25
CA SER A 72 -25.55 -11.28 -2.37
C SER A 72 -24.51 -11.69 -1.34
N GLU A 73 -24.43 -12.97 -1.07
CA GLU A 73 -23.35 -13.55 -0.27
C GLU A 73 -21.98 -13.28 -0.92
N ARG A 74 -20.96 -13.22 -0.08
CA ARG A 74 -19.57 -13.04 -0.51
C ARG A 74 -18.96 -14.39 -0.85
N CYS A 75 -18.06 -14.36 -1.82
CA CYS A 75 -17.14 -15.46 -2.05
C CYS A 75 -15.72 -14.91 -2.17
N VAL A 76 -14.73 -15.73 -1.87
CA VAL A 76 -13.32 -15.44 -2.11
C VAL A 76 -12.91 -16.11 -3.41
N CYS A 77 -12.32 -15.34 -4.29
CA CYS A 77 -11.88 -15.77 -5.61
C CYS A 77 -10.37 -15.59 -5.77
N ILE A 78 -9.79 -16.32 -6.72
CA ILE A 78 -8.37 -16.25 -7.06
C ILE A 78 -8.17 -16.05 -8.57
N MET A 79 -7.19 -15.26 -8.94
CA MET A 79 -6.60 -15.23 -10.28
C MET A 79 -5.11 -15.53 -10.19
N GLU A 80 -4.54 -16.10 -11.24
CA GLU A 80 -3.13 -16.45 -11.32
C GLU A 80 -2.47 -15.82 -12.55
N SER A 81 -1.17 -15.52 -12.44
CA SER A 81 -0.34 -14.99 -13.52
C SER A 81 1.12 -15.42 -13.32
N GLU A 82 1.84 -15.66 -14.41
CA GLU A 82 3.29 -15.91 -14.37
C GLU A 82 4.10 -14.60 -14.39
N ASP A 83 3.56 -13.52 -14.96
CA ASP A 83 4.26 -12.27 -15.24
C ASP A 83 3.63 -11.03 -14.57
N ALA A 84 2.55 -11.20 -13.78
CA ALA A 84 1.73 -10.15 -13.19
C ALA A 84 0.95 -9.27 -14.20
N ILE A 85 1.08 -9.51 -15.49
CA ILE A 85 0.44 -8.74 -16.58
C ILE A 85 -0.71 -9.53 -17.19
N HIS A 86 -0.49 -10.80 -17.49
CA HIS A 86 -1.49 -11.68 -18.11
C HIS A 86 -2.13 -12.55 -17.04
N TRP A 87 -3.41 -12.29 -16.75
CA TRP A 87 -4.14 -12.92 -15.66
C TRP A 87 -5.16 -13.92 -16.16
N THR A 88 -5.25 -15.05 -15.48
CA THR A 88 -6.23 -16.12 -15.76
C THR A 88 -7.06 -16.44 -14.51
N ARG A 89 -8.30 -16.84 -14.74
CA ARG A 89 -9.17 -17.41 -13.72
C ARG A 89 -9.08 -18.93 -13.80
N PRO A 90 -8.45 -19.61 -12.83
CA PRO A 90 -8.41 -21.07 -12.84
C PRO A 90 -9.81 -21.65 -12.66
N ASP A 91 -10.14 -22.70 -13.41
CA ASP A 91 -11.36 -23.49 -13.20
C ASP A 91 -11.10 -24.53 -12.12
N LEU A 92 -11.56 -24.27 -10.91
CA LEU A 92 -11.16 -25.05 -9.73
C LEU A 92 -12.13 -26.19 -9.38
N GLY A 93 -13.40 -26.10 -9.78
CA GLY A 93 -14.40 -27.13 -9.48
C GLY A 93 -14.76 -27.27 -7.98
N ILE A 94 -14.38 -26.30 -7.14
CA ILE A 94 -14.49 -26.39 -5.67
C ILE A 94 -15.87 -25.94 -5.19
N ALA A 95 -16.27 -24.72 -5.55
CA ALA A 95 -17.48 -24.08 -5.07
C ALA A 95 -18.55 -24.05 -6.16
N GLU A 96 -19.81 -24.17 -5.74
CA GLU A 96 -20.95 -24.01 -6.65
C GLU A 96 -21.41 -22.55 -6.69
N PHE A 97 -21.66 -22.03 -7.90
CA PHE A 97 -22.32 -20.77 -8.13
C PHE A 97 -23.30 -20.90 -9.31
N GLY A 98 -24.59 -20.60 -9.07
CA GLY A 98 -25.61 -20.65 -10.11
C GLY A 98 -25.82 -22.02 -10.78
N GLY A 99 -25.58 -23.11 -10.05
CA GLY A 99 -25.71 -24.49 -10.55
C GLY A 99 -24.45 -25.01 -11.28
N SER A 100 -23.35 -24.26 -11.28
CA SER A 100 -22.10 -24.67 -11.91
C SER A 100 -20.92 -24.55 -10.94
N LYS A 101 -19.95 -25.45 -11.10
CA LYS A 101 -18.65 -25.39 -10.42
C LYS A 101 -17.52 -24.87 -11.31
N HIS A 102 -17.82 -24.50 -12.55
CA HIS A 102 -16.84 -23.89 -13.45
C HIS A 102 -16.60 -22.42 -13.05
N ASN A 103 -15.74 -22.22 -12.09
CA ASN A 103 -15.40 -20.90 -11.55
C ASN A 103 -14.07 -20.95 -10.78
N ASN A 104 -13.59 -19.77 -10.38
CA ASN A 104 -12.36 -19.55 -9.61
C ASN A 104 -12.63 -19.21 -8.12
N ILE A 105 -13.76 -19.64 -7.59
CA ILE A 105 -14.14 -19.42 -6.19
C ILE A 105 -13.44 -20.47 -5.33
N ILE A 106 -12.71 -20.01 -4.30
CA ILE A 106 -11.99 -20.87 -3.35
C ILE A 106 -12.68 -20.96 -2.00
N LEU A 107 -13.60 -20.03 -1.68
CA LEU A 107 -14.28 -20.00 -0.39
C LEU A 107 -15.65 -19.34 -0.52
N ASN A 108 -16.67 -19.90 0.11
CA ASN A 108 -18.01 -19.33 0.25
C ASN A 108 -18.57 -19.60 1.66
N ASN A 109 -19.79 -19.16 1.95
CA ASN A 109 -20.40 -19.34 3.27
C ASN A 109 -20.59 -20.79 3.69
N ASP A 110 -20.93 -21.69 2.75
CA ASP A 110 -21.09 -23.11 3.06
C ASP A 110 -19.78 -23.76 3.49
N MET A 111 -18.68 -23.36 2.84
CA MET A 111 -17.34 -23.82 3.18
C MET A 111 -16.85 -23.25 4.51
N LEU A 112 -17.27 -22.01 4.86
CA LEU A 112 -16.95 -21.38 6.13
C LEU A 112 -17.71 -22.00 7.32
N ALA A 113 -18.84 -22.64 7.07
CA ALA A 113 -19.64 -23.28 8.12
C ALA A 113 -18.87 -24.35 8.91
N LYS A 114 -17.85 -24.98 8.32
CA LYS A 114 -16.96 -25.92 9.01
C LYS A 114 -16.16 -25.31 10.17
N PHE A 115 -16.00 -23.98 10.18
CA PHE A 115 -15.31 -23.24 11.23
C PHE A 115 -16.28 -22.62 12.25
N ASP A 116 -17.56 -23.00 12.20
CA ASP A 116 -18.65 -22.50 13.05
C ASP A 116 -18.92 -20.99 12.90
N PHE A 117 -18.65 -20.42 11.71
CA PHE A 117 -19.01 -19.04 11.41
C PHE A 117 -19.55 -18.86 9.99
N ARG A 118 -20.32 -17.79 9.80
CA ARG A 118 -20.85 -17.38 8.49
C ARG A 118 -20.41 -15.97 8.19
N GLY A 119 -19.91 -15.77 6.98
CA GLY A 119 -19.47 -14.48 6.50
C GLY A 119 -18.05 -14.14 6.96
N PHE A 120 -17.23 -13.89 5.96
CA PHE A 120 -15.82 -13.50 6.10
C PHE A 120 -15.56 -12.33 5.16
N ASP A 121 -14.97 -11.26 5.66
CA ASP A 121 -14.76 -10.05 4.85
C ASP A 121 -13.43 -9.37 5.19
N ASN A 122 -13.10 -8.36 4.38
CA ASN A 122 -11.98 -7.45 4.63
C ASN A 122 -10.65 -8.15 4.87
N PHE A 123 -10.39 -9.19 4.10
CA PHE A 123 -9.23 -10.04 4.31
C PHE A 123 -7.95 -9.54 3.60
N GLY A 124 -6.83 -10.05 4.08
CA GLY A 124 -5.53 -10.00 3.42
C GLY A 124 -4.90 -11.39 3.40
N VAL A 125 -4.39 -11.82 2.26
CA VAL A 125 -3.62 -13.06 2.12
C VAL A 125 -2.14 -12.75 2.05
N PHE A 126 -1.33 -13.58 2.68
CA PHE A 126 0.12 -13.57 2.50
C PHE A 126 0.68 -14.98 2.43
N TYR A 127 1.82 -15.12 1.78
CA TYR A 127 2.65 -16.32 1.82
C TYR A 127 3.62 -16.18 2.98
N ASP A 128 3.63 -17.17 3.85
CA ASP A 128 4.46 -17.17 5.04
C ASP A 128 5.77 -17.91 4.75
N ASP A 129 6.83 -17.15 4.58
CA ASP A 129 8.20 -17.60 4.37
C ASP A 129 9.06 -17.53 5.64
N SER A 130 8.41 -17.35 6.81
CA SER A 130 9.12 -17.36 8.09
C SER A 130 9.81 -18.70 8.35
N PRO A 131 10.94 -18.71 9.09
CA PRO A 131 11.70 -19.92 9.37
C PRO A 131 10.92 -21.02 10.09
N ASN A 132 9.90 -20.64 10.85
CA ASN A 132 9.10 -21.54 11.69
C ASN A 132 7.73 -21.88 11.07
N CYS A 133 7.45 -21.47 9.85
CA CYS A 133 6.18 -21.75 9.20
C CYS A 133 6.03 -23.24 8.92
N LYS A 134 4.88 -23.80 9.34
CA LYS A 134 4.54 -25.20 9.04
C LYS A 134 4.20 -25.35 7.57
N ALA A 135 4.59 -26.47 6.97
CA ALA A 135 4.42 -26.74 5.53
C ALA A 135 2.94 -26.71 5.09
N ASP A 136 2.02 -27.06 5.99
CA ASP A 136 0.58 -27.06 5.76
C ASP A 136 -0.12 -25.73 6.12
N GLU A 137 0.65 -24.68 6.43
CA GLU A 137 0.15 -23.35 6.83
C GLU A 137 0.80 -22.19 6.07
N LYS A 138 1.44 -22.47 4.92
CA LYS A 138 2.21 -21.47 4.16
C LYS A 138 1.39 -20.30 3.65
N TYR A 139 0.12 -20.51 3.36
CA TYR A 139 -0.79 -19.44 2.97
C TYR A 139 -1.70 -19.09 4.12
N LYS A 140 -1.69 -17.82 4.50
CA LYS A 140 -2.48 -17.29 5.60
C LYS A 140 -3.39 -16.19 5.12
N MET A 141 -4.69 -16.31 5.41
CA MET A 141 -5.74 -15.37 5.07
C MET A 141 -6.30 -14.77 6.35
N VAL A 142 -5.92 -13.54 6.65
CA VAL A 142 -6.36 -12.81 7.84
C VAL A 142 -7.56 -11.96 7.50
N GLY A 143 -8.66 -12.10 8.23
CA GLY A 143 -9.89 -11.38 7.92
C GLY A 143 -10.87 -11.28 9.06
N TRP A 144 -11.89 -10.49 8.85
CA TRP A 144 -12.95 -10.25 9.82
C TRP A 144 -14.00 -11.36 9.78
N TRP A 145 -14.26 -11.96 10.93
CA TRP A 145 -15.36 -12.90 11.13
C TRP A 145 -16.65 -12.14 11.45
N PHE A 146 -17.65 -12.24 10.57
CA PHE A 146 -18.97 -11.67 10.81
C PHE A 146 -19.73 -12.38 11.93
N GLY A 147 -20.41 -11.59 12.75
CA GLY A 147 -21.19 -12.07 13.89
C GLY A 147 -20.42 -12.07 15.20
N HIS A 148 -19.09 -11.98 15.12
CA HIS A 148 -18.20 -11.68 16.23
C HIS A 148 -17.29 -10.52 15.82
N VAL A 149 -16.95 -9.65 16.74
CA VAL A 149 -15.92 -8.63 16.49
C VAL A 149 -14.57 -9.32 16.72
N ALA A 150 -14.14 -10.10 15.72
CA ALA A 150 -12.93 -10.89 15.81
C ALA A 150 -12.16 -10.90 14.50
N LEU A 151 -10.83 -10.83 14.61
CA LEU A 151 -9.89 -11.06 13.52
C LEU A 151 -9.40 -12.50 13.58
N VAL A 152 -9.60 -13.25 12.51
CA VAL A 152 -9.21 -14.66 12.40
C VAL A 152 -8.26 -14.88 11.25
N CYS A 153 -7.51 -15.97 11.29
CA CYS A 153 -6.63 -16.42 10.21
C CYS A 153 -7.05 -17.79 9.71
N LEU A 154 -7.43 -17.87 8.45
CA LEU A 154 -7.57 -19.13 7.75
C LEU A 154 -6.20 -19.53 7.17
N LYS A 155 -5.84 -20.82 7.25
CA LYS A 155 -4.55 -21.35 6.85
C LYS A 155 -4.68 -22.43 5.80
N SER A 156 -3.72 -22.47 4.86
CA SER A 156 -3.70 -23.40 3.73
C SER A 156 -2.28 -23.79 3.36
N ALA A 157 -2.11 -25.01 2.86
CA ALA A 157 -0.84 -25.48 2.30
C ALA A 157 -0.59 -24.96 0.87
N ASP A 158 -1.66 -24.78 0.09
CA ASP A 158 -1.61 -24.52 -1.37
C ASP A 158 -2.20 -23.15 -1.77
N GLY A 159 -2.80 -22.43 -0.83
CA GLY A 159 -3.44 -21.13 -1.07
C GLY A 159 -4.82 -21.22 -1.73
N ILE A 160 -5.37 -22.44 -1.86
CA ILE A 160 -6.67 -22.73 -2.45
C ILE A 160 -7.59 -23.40 -1.41
N HIS A 161 -7.11 -24.40 -0.72
CA HIS A 161 -7.86 -25.15 0.28
C HIS A 161 -7.50 -24.66 1.69
N PHE A 162 -8.38 -23.83 2.27
CA PHE A 162 -8.22 -23.31 3.63
C PHE A 162 -8.92 -24.24 4.62
N GLU A 163 -8.16 -24.91 5.48
CA GLU A 163 -8.66 -26.01 6.33
C GLU A 163 -8.51 -25.76 7.82
N LYS A 164 -7.72 -24.78 8.23
CA LYS A 164 -7.53 -24.40 9.64
C LYS A 164 -7.96 -22.96 9.85
N CYS A 165 -8.39 -22.66 11.07
CA CYS A 165 -8.78 -21.32 11.49
C CYS A 165 -8.31 -21.04 12.90
N ASP A 166 -7.57 -19.97 13.11
CA ASP A 166 -7.12 -19.50 14.43
C ASP A 166 -7.61 -18.08 14.69
N LEU A 167 -7.92 -17.80 15.95
CA LEU A 167 -8.22 -16.45 16.42
C LEU A 167 -6.91 -15.65 16.54
N ILE A 168 -6.89 -14.43 16.00
CA ILE A 168 -5.77 -13.49 16.19
C ILE A 168 -6.07 -12.54 17.34
N THR A 169 -7.20 -11.81 17.27
CA THR A 169 -7.59 -10.86 18.32
C THR A 169 -9.08 -10.51 18.23
N GLU A 170 -9.66 -10.15 19.37
CA GLU A 170 -11.01 -9.56 19.46
C GLU A 170 -10.94 -8.06 19.77
N ASP A 171 -9.73 -7.49 19.87
CA ASP A 171 -9.51 -6.10 20.22
C ASP A 171 -9.24 -5.28 18.95
N GLY A 172 -10.29 -4.73 18.34
CA GLY A 172 -10.21 -3.92 17.12
C GLY A 172 -11.55 -3.74 16.41
N GLU A 173 -11.51 -2.87 15.41
CA GLU A 173 -12.56 -2.66 14.39
C GLU A 173 -12.06 -3.23 13.07
N PHE A 174 -12.57 -4.35 12.62
CA PHE A 174 -11.99 -5.08 11.48
C PHE A 174 -12.69 -4.79 10.15
N ASP A 175 -13.61 -3.83 10.12
CA ASP A 175 -14.36 -3.42 8.91
C ASP A 175 -13.52 -2.58 7.95
N SER A 176 -12.33 -3.05 7.63
CA SER A 176 -11.45 -2.54 6.58
C SER A 176 -10.44 -3.62 6.21
N GLN A 177 -9.52 -3.34 5.29
CA GLN A 177 -8.49 -4.29 4.92
C GLN A 177 -7.65 -4.69 6.15
N ASN A 178 -7.69 -5.98 6.49
CA ASN A 178 -6.85 -6.60 7.49
C ASN A 178 -5.64 -7.21 6.79
N ARG A 179 -4.45 -6.91 7.26
CA ARG A 179 -3.21 -7.27 6.57
C ARG A 179 -2.20 -7.82 7.54
N ALA A 180 -1.70 -9.04 7.29
CA ALA A 180 -0.53 -9.57 7.99
C ALA A 180 0.54 -9.98 6.98
N PHE A 181 1.78 -10.04 7.45
CA PHE A 181 2.94 -10.55 6.71
C PHE A 181 4.10 -10.83 7.67
N TRP A 182 5.00 -11.73 7.27
CA TRP A 182 6.31 -11.89 7.88
C TRP A 182 7.26 -10.81 7.37
N SER A 183 8.07 -10.26 8.23
CA SER A 183 9.16 -9.36 7.87
C SER A 183 10.49 -9.94 8.34
N GLU A 184 11.24 -10.53 7.41
CA GLU A 184 12.55 -11.12 7.70
C GLU A 184 13.50 -10.08 8.31
N ALA A 185 13.51 -8.86 7.77
CA ALA A 185 14.38 -7.79 8.25
C ALA A 185 14.09 -7.36 9.70
N HIS A 186 12.87 -7.61 10.19
CA HIS A 186 12.46 -7.31 11.57
C HIS A 186 12.36 -8.55 12.45
N GLY A 187 12.47 -9.77 11.88
CA GLY A 187 12.37 -11.03 12.58
C GLY A 187 11.01 -11.29 13.22
N LYS A 188 9.92 -10.74 12.65
CA LYS A 188 8.57 -10.83 13.21
C LYS A 188 7.47 -10.64 12.17
N TYR A 189 6.29 -11.09 12.53
CA TYR A 189 5.06 -10.77 11.84
C TYR A 189 4.55 -9.40 12.28
N PHE A 190 3.95 -8.69 11.34
CA PHE A 190 3.10 -7.53 11.60
C PHE A 190 1.67 -7.87 11.16
N CYS A 191 0.69 -7.40 11.93
CA CYS A 191 -0.71 -7.46 11.55
C CYS A 191 -1.34 -6.08 11.72
N TYR A 192 -1.84 -5.52 10.59
CA TYR A 192 -2.47 -4.20 10.51
C TYR A 192 -3.97 -4.34 10.28
N TYR A 193 -4.75 -3.59 11.05
CA TYR A 193 -6.21 -3.56 10.95
C TYR A 193 -6.76 -2.19 11.36
N ARG A 194 -8.07 -1.99 11.18
CA ARG A 194 -8.73 -0.73 11.54
C ARG A 194 -8.81 -0.56 13.05
N GLY A 195 -8.60 0.69 13.49
CA GLY A 195 -9.05 1.24 14.74
C GLY A 195 -9.78 2.56 14.53
N GLU A 196 -10.24 3.15 15.61
CA GLU A 196 -10.84 4.47 15.64
C GLU A 196 -10.35 5.24 16.87
N HIS A 197 -10.32 6.57 16.78
CA HIS A 197 -9.94 7.45 17.87
C HIS A 197 -10.68 8.78 17.78
N GLU A 198 -10.81 9.49 18.90
CA GLU A 198 -11.29 10.86 18.90
C GLU A 198 -10.25 11.80 18.27
N PRO A 199 -10.66 12.82 17.50
CA PRO A 199 -9.75 13.82 16.99
C PRO A 199 -8.92 14.46 18.11
N GLY A 200 -7.58 14.39 17.99
CA GLY A 200 -6.64 14.90 19.01
C GLY A 200 -6.36 13.97 20.20
N ALA A 201 -6.95 12.76 20.25
CA ALA A 201 -6.63 11.75 21.25
C ALA A 201 -5.48 10.85 20.76
N GLU A 202 -4.58 10.44 21.68
CA GLU A 202 -3.51 9.51 21.32
C GLU A 202 -4.06 8.12 20.98
N ILE A 203 -4.92 7.57 21.83
CA ILE A 203 -5.67 6.32 21.60
C ILE A 203 -6.97 6.39 22.34
N SER A 204 -8.11 6.22 21.64
CA SER A 204 -9.41 6.04 22.27
C SER A 204 -9.77 4.57 22.39
N PRO A 205 -10.40 4.14 23.49
CA PRO A 205 -11.07 2.85 23.51
C PRO A 205 -12.11 2.78 22.40
N ILE A 206 -12.20 1.61 21.77
CA ILE A 206 -13.19 1.41 20.70
C ILE A 206 -14.58 1.38 21.33
N ASP A 207 -15.44 2.33 20.97
CA ASP A 207 -16.85 2.30 21.32
C ASP A 207 -17.62 1.39 20.36
N LYS A 208 -17.79 0.15 20.75
CA LYS A 208 -18.53 -0.87 19.97
C LYS A 208 -20.03 -0.55 19.83
N SER A 209 -20.55 0.45 20.57
CA SER A 209 -21.93 0.89 20.45
C SER A 209 -22.14 1.90 19.31
N TYR A 210 -21.05 2.46 18.78
CA TYR A 210 -21.09 3.43 17.69
C TYR A 210 -21.69 2.81 16.43
N THR A 211 -22.73 3.42 15.91
CA THR A 211 -23.37 3.00 14.66
C THR A 211 -23.61 4.22 13.76
N ASP A 212 -23.59 4.03 12.45
CA ASP A 212 -23.89 5.05 11.44
C ASP A 212 -25.34 5.64 11.52
N ARG A 213 -26.09 5.31 12.55
CA ARG A 213 -27.54 5.65 12.64
C ARG A 213 -27.78 7.15 12.59
N ASP A 214 -26.92 7.94 13.19
CA ASP A 214 -27.13 9.38 13.32
C ASP A 214 -26.84 10.13 12.02
N ALA A 215 -25.97 9.62 11.17
CA ALA A 215 -25.67 10.21 9.86
C ALA A 215 -26.88 10.27 8.94
N ASN A 216 -27.76 9.25 8.99
CA ASN A 216 -28.98 9.23 8.18
C ASN A 216 -30.09 10.13 8.70
N ALA A 217 -30.14 10.36 10.01
CA ALA A 217 -31.17 11.20 10.64
C ALA A 217 -31.01 12.69 10.29
N LEU A 218 -29.83 13.10 9.89
CA LEU A 218 -29.49 14.51 9.64
C LEU A 218 -29.43 14.85 8.15
N PHE A 219 -29.62 13.87 7.28
CA PHE A 219 -29.67 14.04 5.83
C PHE A 219 -31.05 14.54 5.38
N ASP A 220 -31.06 15.59 4.55
CA ASP A 220 -32.26 16.08 3.90
C ASP A 220 -32.40 15.48 2.50
N PRO A 221 -33.37 14.59 2.27
CA PRO A 221 -33.54 13.92 0.98
C PRO A 221 -34.02 14.86 -0.16
N GLU A 222 -34.56 16.02 0.16
CA GLU A 222 -35.03 16.97 -0.85
C GLU A 222 -33.89 17.84 -1.39
N THR A 223 -33.04 18.32 -0.50
CA THR A 223 -31.92 19.21 -0.83
C THR A 223 -30.61 18.49 -1.10
N PHE A 224 -30.54 17.20 -0.77
CA PHE A 224 -29.28 16.38 -0.81
C PHE A 224 -28.14 17.01 0.00
N ALA A 225 -28.49 17.70 1.09
CA ALA A 225 -27.52 18.31 2.00
C ALA A 225 -27.62 17.74 3.40
N MET A 226 -26.54 17.85 4.14
CA MET A 226 -26.57 17.59 5.58
C MET A 226 -27.29 18.76 6.27
N ARG A 227 -28.23 18.46 7.16
CA ARG A 227 -29.02 19.49 7.85
C ARG A 227 -28.17 20.37 8.75
N GLU A 228 -27.12 19.80 9.35
CA GLU A 228 -26.18 20.53 10.17
C GLU A 228 -24.75 20.39 9.64
N PRO A 229 -23.96 21.48 9.58
CA PRO A 229 -22.55 21.41 9.20
C PRO A 229 -21.76 20.46 10.13
N GLY A 230 -21.18 19.42 9.56
CA GLY A 230 -20.49 18.39 10.33
C GLY A 230 -21.37 17.24 10.81
N ALA A 231 -22.70 17.37 10.71
CA ALA A 231 -23.61 16.27 10.97
C ALA A 231 -23.42 15.16 9.92
N GLY A 232 -23.35 13.92 10.37
CA GLY A 232 -23.11 12.76 9.51
C GLY A 232 -21.65 12.50 9.16
N THR A 233 -20.71 13.31 9.65
CA THR A 233 -19.32 12.90 9.74
C THR A 233 -19.18 11.92 10.90
N TYR A 234 -18.23 10.96 10.78
CA TYR A 234 -17.87 10.15 11.94
C TYR A 234 -17.39 11.08 13.06
N ALA A 235 -17.92 10.90 14.25
CA ALA A 235 -17.41 11.57 15.45
C ALA A 235 -15.95 11.11 15.72
N LEU A 236 -15.63 9.86 15.37
CA LEU A 236 -14.32 9.28 15.51
C LEU A 236 -13.55 9.32 14.19
N MET A 237 -12.23 9.39 14.30
CA MET A 237 -11.29 9.28 13.19
C MET A 237 -10.94 7.81 12.98
N ARG A 238 -11.11 7.30 11.74
CA ARG A 238 -10.59 5.97 11.39
C ARG A 238 -9.08 6.00 11.39
N ASP A 239 -8.49 5.06 12.10
CA ASP A 239 -7.04 4.86 12.13
C ASP A 239 -6.64 3.43 11.76
N VAL A 240 -5.35 3.16 11.85
CA VAL A 240 -4.78 1.84 11.66
C VAL A 240 -4.02 1.44 12.92
N ARG A 241 -4.31 0.22 13.38
CA ARG A 241 -3.63 -0.44 14.49
C ARG A 241 -2.67 -1.48 13.97
N VAL A 242 -1.62 -1.72 14.74
CA VAL A 242 -0.65 -2.77 14.49
C VAL A 242 -0.42 -3.59 15.73
N ILE A 243 -0.35 -4.91 15.55
CA ILE A 243 0.16 -5.89 16.49
C ILE A 243 1.31 -6.64 15.85
N ALA A 244 2.23 -7.16 16.63
CA ALA A 244 3.38 -7.91 16.14
C ALA A 244 3.53 -9.23 16.89
N SER A 245 4.14 -10.24 16.24
CA SER A 245 4.37 -11.56 16.82
C SER A 245 5.65 -12.18 16.23
N GLU A 246 6.39 -12.94 17.02
CA GLU A 246 7.54 -13.71 16.54
C GLU A 246 7.15 -15.10 16.04
N ASP A 247 6.00 -15.63 16.49
CA ASP A 247 5.55 -17.00 16.26
C ASP A 247 4.18 -17.14 15.60
N PHE A 248 3.50 -16.02 15.30
CA PHE A 248 2.12 -15.95 14.80
C PHE A 248 1.04 -16.47 15.78
N GLU A 249 1.40 -16.68 17.03
CA GLU A 249 0.51 -17.16 18.09
C GLU A 249 0.38 -16.14 19.23
N ASN A 250 1.51 -15.56 19.66
CA ASN A 250 1.58 -14.60 20.74
C ASN A 250 1.74 -13.17 20.19
N TRP A 251 0.67 -12.37 20.29
CA TRP A 251 0.63 -11.03 19.73
C TRP A 251 0.86 -9.96 20.80
N THR A 252 1.59 -8.91 20.44
CA THR A 252 1.76 -7.72 21.29
C THR A 252 0.42 -7.00 21.48
N PRO A 253 0.29 -6.17 22.53
CA PRO A 253 -0.82 -5.22 22.60
C PRO A 253 -0.89 -4.35 21.35
N GLN A 254 -2.11 -3.95 20.97
CA GLN A 254 -2.31 -3.09 19.80
C GLN A 254 -1.71 -1.70 20.02
N GLN A 255 -1.14 -1.15 18.96
CA GLN A 255 -0.64 0.22 18.89
C GLN A 255 -1.24 0.94 17.70
N ARG A 256 -1.63 2.20 17.85
CA ARG A 256 -1.95 3.05 16.73
C ARG A 256 -0.66 3.39 16.00
N ILE A 257 -0.65 3.29 14.66
CA ILE A 257 0.47 3.81 13.88
C ILE A 257 0.56 5.32 14.05
N GLN A 258 1.78 5.83 14.10
CA GLN A 258 2.09 7.26 14.23
C GLN A 258 2.61 7.80 12.91
N TYR A 259 2.33 9.06 12.60
CA TYR A 259 2.82 9.73 11.39
C TYR A 259 2.91 11.24 11.59
N ASN A 260 3.75 11.87 10.79
CA ASN A 260 3.90 13.32 10.76
C ASN A 260 2.71 14.03 10.10
N GLY A 261 2.59 15.34 10.36
CA GLY A 261 1.57 16.19 9.74
C GLY A 261 0.18 16.04 10.34
N ALA A 262 -0.83 16.48 9.61
CA ALA A 262 -2.22 16.47 10.07
C ALA A 262 -2.82 15.06 10.07
N ASP A 263 -3.71 14.83 11.03
CA ASP A 263 -4.50 13.59 11.10
C ASP A 263 -5.51 13.51 9.94
N PHE A 264 -5.88 12.29 9.54
CA PHE A 264 -6.81 12.05 8.44
C PHE A 264 -7.56 10.74 8.61
N GLN A 265 -8.73 10.64 7.97
CA GLN A 265 -9.50 9.39 7.93
C GLN A 265 -8.79 8.33 7.09
N MET A 266 -8.13 7.35 7.73
CA MET A 266 -7.43 6.25 7.06
C MET A 266 -8.39 5.10 6.82
N TYR A 267 -8.84 4.93 5.54
CA TYR A 267 -9.87 3.95 5.21
C TYR A 267 -9.32 2.52 5.12
N ASN A 268 -8.12 2.35 4.57
CA ASN A 268 -7.36 1.09 4.62
C ASN A 268 -5.87 1.37 4.85
N ASN A 269 -5.12 0.34 5.20
CA ASN A 269 -3.70 0.48 5.53
C ASN A 269 -2.77 0.25 4.33
N CYS A 270 -2.96 -0.80 3.55
CA CYS A 270 -2.12 -1.20 2.41
C CYS A 270 -0.60 -1.24 2.73
N VAL A 271 -0.22 -1.72 3.93
CA VAL A 271 1.17 -1.81 4.38
C VAL A 271 1.81 -3.10 3.89
N PHE A 272 3.06 -3.05 3.41
CA PHE A 272 3.85 -4.21 3.01
C PHE A 272 5.36 -3.90 3.00
N PRO A 273 6.25 -4.92 3.10
CA PRO A 273 7.69 -4.74 2.97
C PRO A 273 8.06 -4.27 1.56
N TYR A 274 8.98 -3.30 1.46
CA TYR A 274 9.45 -2.82 0.16
C TYR A 274 10.43 -3.84 -0.46
N PRO A 275 10.19 -4.42 -1.64
CA PRO A 275 10.93 -5.60 -2.10
C PRO A 275 12.44 -5.37 -2.28
N ARG A 276 12.87 -4.17 -2.74
CA ARG A 276 14.29 -3.85 -2.94
C ARG A 276 15.01 -3.36 -1.68
N ALA A 277 14.25 -3.04 -0.62
CA ALA A 277 14.77 -2.64 0.69
C ALA A 277 13.83 -3.13 1.81
N PRO A 278 13.80 -4.44 2.10
CA PRO A 278 12.78 -5.07 2.96
C PRO A 278 12.83 -4.64 4.43
N HIS A 279 13.88 -3.92 4.85
CA HIS A 279 13.94 -3.23 6.14
C HIS A 279 13.09 -1.94 6.17
N MET A 280 12.52 -1.55 5.04
CA MET A 280 11.56 -0.47 4.92
C MET A 280 10.17 -1.04 4.61
N LEU A 281 9.20 -0.68 5.40
CA LEU A 281 7.79 -0.92 5.08
C LEU A 281 7.27 0.30 4.32
N ILE A 282 6.47 0.07 3.30
CA ILE A 282 5.75 1.13 2.60
C ILE A 282 4.25 0.89 2.70
N ALA A 283 3.48 1.95 2.50
CA ALA A 283 2.03 1.86 2.50
C ALA A 283 1.43 2.80 1.46
N PHE A 284 0.31 2.35 0.87
CA PHE A 284 -0.57 3.17 0.04
C PHE A 284 -1.93 3.32 0.72
N PRO A 285 -2.01 3.98 1.90
CA PRO A 285 -3.26 4.07 2.63
C PRO A 285 -4.28 4.86 1.83
N LEU A 286 -5.51 4.34 1.81
CA LEU A 286 -6.63 5.01 1.18
C LEU A 286 -7.15 6.09 2.13
N ARG A 287 -6.99 7.36 1.74
CA ARG A 287 -7.54 8.49 2.45
C ARG A 287 -9.01 8.65 2.12
N TYR A 288 -9.86 8.69 3.15
CA TYR A 288 -11.28 8.94 3.02
C TYR A 288 -11.57 10.41 3.30
N THR A 289 -12.21 11.06 2.35
CA THR A 289 -12.62 12.46 2.46
C THR A 289 -14.13 12.54 2.34
N GLU A 290 -14.79 13.09 3.36
CA GLU A 290 -16.22 13.31 3.37
C GLU A 290 -16.54 14.78 3.09
N ARG A 291 -17.24 15.03 1.98
CA ARG A 291 -17.72 16.35 1.65
C ARG A 291 -19.08 16.56 2.29
N LYS A 292 -19.26 17.74 2.90
CA LYS A 292 -20.38 18.00 3.83
C LYS A 292 -21.70 18.27 3.14
N SER A 293 -21.73 18.60 1.86
CA SER A 293 -22.95 18.95 1.14
C SER A 293 -22.84 18.67 -0.35
N TRP A 294 -23.98 18.44 -0.97
CA TRP A 294 -24.12 18.40 -2.42
C TRP A 294 -23.98 19.83 -2.98
N THR A 295 -23.11 19.98 -3.96
CA THR A 295 -22.85 21.26 -4.65
C THR A 295 -23.09 21.09 -6.15
N LYS A 296 -23.12 22.20 -6.91
CA LYS A 296 -23.23 22.16 -8.37
C LYS A 296 -22.15 21.33 -9.04
N ASN A 297 -20.96 21.23 -8.45
CA ASN A 297 -19.89 20.36 -8.98
C ASN A 297 -20.28 18.87 -8.97
N TYR A 298 -21.10 18.42 -8.00
CA TYR A 298 -21.62 17.06 -8.00
C TYR A 298 -22.60 16.79 -9.13
N ASP A 299 -23.32 17.83 -9.60
CA ASP A 299 -24.22 17.72 -10.76
C ASP A 299 -23.46 17.47 -12.08
N GLU A 300 -22.20 17.85 -12.13
CA GLU A 300 -21.31 17.70 -13.30
C GLU A 300 -20.49 16.40 -13.28
N LEU A 301 -20.44 15.72 -12.12
CA LEU A 301 -19.74 14.45 -12.00
C LEU A 301 -20.53 13.30 -12.65
N CYS A 302 -19.83 12.36 -13.24
CA CYS A 302 -20.40 11.12 -13.75
C CYS A 302 -21.16 10.37 -12.64
N GLY A 303 -22.24 9.68 -13.00
CA GLY A 303 -23.01 8.86 -12.08
C GLY A 303 -23.87 9.65 -11.07
N LYS A 304 -24.32 10.85 -11.41
CA LYS A 304 -25.14 11.72 -10.54
C LYS A 304 -26.31 11.00 -9.89
N GLU A 305 -27.12 10.31 -10.67
CA GLU A 305 -28.34 9.63 -10.16
C GLU A 305 -27.96 8.44 -9.26
N ALA A 306 -26.90 7.72 -9.59
CA ALA A 306 -26.39 6.65 -8.73
C ALA A 306 -25.84 7.17 -7.40
N ARG A 307 -25.17 8.33 -7.41
CA ARG A 307 -24.71 9.02 -6.18
C ARG A 307 -25.88 9.39 -5.30
N LYS A 308 -26.92 10.00 -5.87
CA LYS A 308 -28.16 10.36 -5.17
C LYS A 308 -28.88 9.14 -4.60
N ALA A 309 -29.01 8.07 -5.41
CA ALA A 309 -29.61 6.82 -4.95
C ALA A 309 -28.87 6.20 -3.75
N ARG A 310 -27.54 6.28 -3.72
CA ARG A 310 -26.75 5.82 -2.55
C ARG A 310 -26.99 6.69 -1.32
N MET A 311 -27.16 8.01 -1.49
CA MET A 311 -27.44 8.94 -0.40
C MET A 311 -28.78 8.67 0.29
N THR A 312 -29.76 8.09 -0.40
CA THR A 312 -31.02 7.69 0.23
C THR A 312 -30.83 6.57 1.25
N ARG A 313 -29.77 5.79 1.12
CA ARG A 313 -29.42 4.71 2.07
C ARG A 313 -28.51 5.22 3.19
N ILE A 314 -27.42 5.88 2.82
CA ILE A 314 -26.45 6.50 3.74
C ILE A 314 -25.95 7.77 3.05
N ALA A 315 -26.20 8.94 3.64
CA ALA A 315 -25.89 10.22 3.03
C ALA A 315 -24.45 10.35 2.51
N ARG A 316 -23.48 9.92 3.32
CA ARG A 316 -22.06 9.99 2.97
C ARG A 316 -21.66 9.17 1.74
N PHE A 317 -22.38 8.12 1.38
CA PHE A 317 -22.02 7.27 0.24
C PHE A 317 -22.06 7.96 -1.11
N GLY A 318 -22.80 9.06 -1.22
CA GLY A 318 -22.78 9.91 -2.41
C GLY A 318 -21.78 11.07 -2.33
N LEU A 319 -21.42 11.48 -1.11
CA LEU A 319 -20.56 12.64 -0.86
C LEU A 319 -19.09 12.28 -0.57
N ALA A 320 -18.83 11.06 -0.11
CA ALA A 320 -17.48 10.63 0.19
C ALA A 320 -16.68 10.31 -1.09
N VAL A 321 -15.40 10.63 -1.03
CA VAL A 321 -14.42 10.35 -2.08
C VAL A 321 -13.15 9.81 -1.44
N THR A 322 -12.37 9.03 -2.21
CA THR A 322 -11.12 8.46 -1.74
C THR A 322 -9.98 8.68 -2.74
N ASP A 323 -8.77 8.79 -2.22
CA ASP A 323 -7.51 8.78 -2.95
C ASP A 323 -6.43 8.12 -2.09
N SER A 324 -5.33 7.68 -2.67
CA SER A 324 -4.24 7.05 -1.89
C SER A 324 -3.08 8.00 -1.65
N LEU A 325 -2.50 7.91 -0.45
CA LEU A 325 -1.26 8.56 -0.05
C LEU A 325 -0.08 7.61 -0.18
N PHE A 326 1.14 8.11 0.02
CA PHE A 326 2.35 7.34 0.21
C PHE A 326 2.87 7.51 1.64
N MET A 327 3.22 6.40 2.28
CA MET A 327 3.86 6.40 3.60
C MET A 327 4.98 5.36 3.64
N SER A 328 5.99 5.59 4.48
CA SER A 328 7.08 4.63 4.74
C SER A 328 7.40 4.54 6.22
N SER A 329 7.88 3.38 6.66
CA SER A 329 8.27 3.12 8.05
C SER A 329 9.46 2.18 8.12
N ARG A 330 10.26 2.31 9.18
CA ARG A 330 11.38 1.40 9.49
C ARG A 330 11.13 0.50 10.69
N ASP A 331 10.08 0.71 11.43
CA ASP A 331 9.74 -0.06 12.65
C ASP A 331 8.33 -0.66 12.62
N GLY A 332 7.52 -0.25 11.62
CA GLY A 332 6.15 -0.69 11.45
C GLY A 332 5.13 0.07 12.29
N VAL A 333 5.56 1.03 13.10
CA VAL A 333 4.69 1.86 13.97
C VAL A 333 4.77 3.33 13.57
N ASN A 334 5.98 3.85 13.38
CA ASN A 334 6.23 5.25 13.05
C ASN A 334 6.42 5.40 11.54
N PHE A 335 5.53 6.16 10.90
CA PHE A 335 5.52 6.36 9.47
C PHE A 335 5.87 7.80 9.08
N THR A 336 6.66 7.96 8.04
CA THR A 336 6.79 9.21 7.30
C THR A 336 5.66 9.27 6.27
N LYS A 337 4.76 10.25 6.43
CA LYS A 337 3.59 10.46 5.57
C LYS A 337 3.83 11.63 4.62
N PHE A 338 3.43 11.47 3.36
CA PHE A 338 3.32 12.54 2.38
C PHE A 338 1.86 12.99 2.28
N ASP A 339 1.59 14.27 2.54
CA ASP A 339 0.22 14.83 2.51
C ASP A 339 -0.32 15.01 1.09
N GLU A 340 0.58 15.11 0.11
CA GLU A 340 0.22 15.15 -1.30
C GLU A 340 -0.34 13.78 -1.74
N THR A 341 -1.43 13.79 -2.53
CA THR A 341 -1.98 12.54 -3.06
C THR A 341 -0.98 11.82 -3.97
N PHE A 342 -0.79 10.53 -3.72
CA PHE A 342 0.08 9.65 -4.50
C PHE A 342 -0.65 9.04 -5.71
N LEU A 343 -1.87 8.53 -5.47
CA LEU A 343 -2.77 8.02 -6.51
C LEU A 343 -4.05 8.87 -6.54
N PRO A 344 -4.06 9.96 -7.33
CA PRO A 344 -5.26 10.79 -7.48
C PRO A 344 -6.33 10.06 -8.30
N PRO A 345 -7.60 10.45 -8.17
CA PRO A 345 -8.62 10.02 -9.11
C PRO A 345 -8.19 10.39 -10.55
N PRO A 346 -8.08 9.43 -11.48
CA PRO A 346 -7.50 9.68 -12.80
C PRO A 346 -8.47 10.40 -13.73
N VAL A 347 -7.96 11.35 -14.52
CA VAL A 347 -8.73 12.07 -15.53
C VAL A 347 -9.20 11.16 -16.69
N GLU A 348 -8.49 10.08 -16.93
CA GLU A 348 -8.81 9.07 -17.96
C GLU A 348 -10.00 8.18 -17.58
N ASN A 349 -10.47 8.26 -16.34
CA ASN A 349 -11.65 7.56 -15.89
C ASN A 349 -12.76 8.56 -15.52
N PRO A 350 -13.76 8.79 -16.39
CA PRO A 350 -14.87 9.70 -16.07
C PRO A 350 -15.66 9.30 -14.83
N ALA A 351 -15.68 8.01 -14.48
CA ALA A 351 -16.36 7.50 -13.30
C ALA A 351 -15.53 7.61 -12.02
N ALA A 352 -14.29 8.10 -12.08
CA ALA A 352 -13.46 8.35 -10.92
C ALA A 352 -14.08 9.38 -9.97
N PHE A 353 -13.41 9.66 -8.85
CA PHE A 353 -13.93 10.57 -7.82
C PHE A 353 -15.14 9.99 -7.07
N VAL A 354 -15.04 8.75 -6.70
CA VAL A 354 -16.08 7.94 -6.04
C VAL A 354 -15.52 7.33 -4.74
N TYR A 355 -16.41 7.09 -3.78
CA TYR A 355 -16.06 6.40 -2.53
C TYR A 355 -15.58 4.98 -2.77
N GLY A 356 -14.34 4.71 -2.39
CA GLY A 356 -13.69 3.40 -2.46
C GLY A 356 -12.84 3.15 -3.70
N ASP A 357 -12.81 4.07 -4.68
CA ASP A 357 -11.87 4.01 -5.79
C ASP A 357 -10.44 4.41 -5.39
N GLY A 358 -9.45 4.02 -6.20
CA GLY A 358 -8.06 4.34 -5.96
C GLY A 358 -7.36 3.45 -4.93
N ALA A 359 -8.01 2.37 -4.48
CA ALA A 359 -7.39 1.41 -3.59
C ALA A 359 -6.33 0.58 -4.34
N ALA A 360 -5.08 0.66 -3.88
CA ALA A 360 -4.00 -0.16 -4.38
C ALA A 360 -3.97 -1.55 -3.74
N ALA A 361 -3.49 -2.55 -4.48
CA ALA A 361 -3.13 -3.83 -3.91
C ALA A 361 -1.90 -3.69 -2.99
N PRO A 362 -1.83 -4.43 -1.88
CA PRO A 362 -0.76 -4.30 -0.90
C PRO A 362 0.51 -5.05 -1.33
N ALA A 363 0.99 -4.77 -2.51
CA ALA A 363 2.25 -5.23 -3.08
C ALA A 363 2.57 -4.42 -4.34
N VAL A 364 3.80 -4.49 -4.78
CA VAL A 364 4.26 -4.03 -6.09
C VAL A 364 4.91 -5.18 -6.84
N ALA A 365 4.65 -5.29 -8.13
CA ALA A 365 5.31 -6.27 -8.98
C ALA A 365 6.39 -5.57 -9.83
N GLN A 366 7.60 -6.10 -9.84
CA GLN A 366 8.61 -5.67 -10.80
C GLN A 366 8.27 -6.30 -12.15
N VAL A 367 8.08 -5.47 -13.16
CA VAL A 367 7.70 -5.88 -14.51
C VAL A 367 8.60 -5.22 -15.54
N PRO A 368 8.82 -5.83 -16.70
CA PRO A 368 9.51 -5.18 -17.81
C PRO A 368 8.80 -3.88 -18.20
N SER A 369 9.59 -2.86 -18.57
CA SER A 369 9.04 -1.63 -19.15
C SER A 369 8.44 -1.91 -20.53
N ASP A 370 7.40 -1.15 -20.88
CA ASP A 370 6.83 -1.17 -22.24
C ASP A 370 7.82 -0.59 -23.29
N ILE A 371 8.95 0.00 -22.85
CA ILE A 371 9.99 0.59 -23.70
C ILE A 371 11.16 -0.40 -23.83
N PRO A 372 11.45 -0.93 -25.03
CA PRO A 372 12.56 -1.86 -25.24
C PRO A 372 13.91 -1.30 -24.78
N GLY A 373 14.62 -2.04 -23.95
CA GLY A 373 15.95 -1.67 -23.45
C GLY A 373 15.94 -0.68 -22.27
N ALA A 374 14.77 -0.27 -21.78
CA ALA A 374 14.64 0.46 -20.53
C ALA A 374 14.75 -0.51 -19.33
N ASP A 375 15.09 0.05 -18.16
CA ASP A 375 15.05 -0.68 -16.90
C ASP A 375 13.60 -1.12 -16.59
N ASP A 376 13.45 -2.17 -15.79
CA ASP A 376 12.15 -2.61 -15.26
C ASP A 376 11.46 -1.49 -14.47
N GLU A 377 10.16 -1.62 -14.33
CA GLU A 377 9.31 -0.71 -13.57
C GLU A 377 8.60 -1.45 -12.43
N TYR A 378 8.20 -0.73 -11.38
CA TYR A 378 7.23 -1.25 -10.44
C TYR A 378 5.82 -1.01 -10.94
N MET A 379 5.05 -2.09 -11.05
CA MET A 379 3.62 -2.06 -11.28
C MET A 379 2.87 -2.04 -9.95
N ILE A 380 1.92 -1.13 -9.84
CA ILE A 380 0.92 -1.04 -8.79
C ILE A 380 -0.43 -1.38 -9.40
N MET A 381 -1.12 -2.38 -8.87
CA MET A 381 -2.48 -2.71 -9.26
C MET A 381 -3.47 -1.86 -8.48
N VAL A 382 -4.30 -1.10 -9.18
CA VAL A 382 -5.25 -0.15 -8.57
C VAL A 382 -6.66 -0.49 -9.01
N ARG A 383 -7.60 -0.52 -8.05
CA ARG A 383 -9.00 -0.73 -8.32
C ARG A 383 -9.66 0.56 -8.79
N GLU A 384 -10.41 0.48 -9.89
CA GLU A 384 -11.26 1.53 -10.43
C GLU A 384 -12.70 1.03 -10.65
N ASN A 385 -13.64 1.95 -10.78
CA ASN A 385 -15.07 1.72 -10.98
C ASN A 385 -15.78 1.00 -9.81
N PHE A 386 -15.23 1.09 -8.62
CA PHE A 386 -15.88 0.53 -7.45
C PHE A 386 -17.16 1.30 -7.11
N ARG A 387 -18.26 0.60 -6.97
CA ARG A 387 -19.58 1.20 -6.75
C ARG A 387 -20.10 2.05 -7.92
N CYS A 388 -19.50 1.97 -9.09
CA CYS A 388 -20.09 2.54 -10.28
C CYS A 388 -21.29 1.72 -10.75
N VAL A 389 -22.26 2.38 -11.37
CA VAL A 389 -23.46 1.73 -11.94
C VAL A 389 -23.20 1.31 -13.37
N GLU A 390 -22.30 1.99 -14.05
CA GLU A 390 -21.95 1.76 -15.45
C GLU A 390 -20.58 1.09 -15.52
N GLY A 391 -20.53 -0.05 -16.21
CA GLY A 391 -19.30 -0.83 -16.39
C GLY A 391 -18.95 -1.74 -15.20
N HIS A 392 -17.92 -2.54 -15.39
CA HIS A 392 -17.41 -3.47 -14.39
C HIS A 392 -16.38 -2.81 -13.48
N ASN A 393 -16.25 -3.32 -12.26
CA ASN A 393 -15.04 -3.09 -11.49
C ASN A 393 -13.84 -3.57 -12.29
N ARG A 394 -12.73 -2.86 -12.21
CA ARG A 394 -11.54 -3.20 -12.98
C ARG A 394 -10.27 -2.97 -12.18
N ILE A 395 -9.27 -3.73 -12.52
CA ILE A 395 -7.91 -3.55 -12.01
C ILE A 395 -7.06 -2.92 -13.10
N VAL A 396 -6.38 -1.85 -12.73
CA VAL A 396 -5.63 -0.99 -13.65
C VAL A 396 -4.16 -1.01 -13.28
N LYS A 397 -3.31 -1.10 -14.32
CA LYS A 397 -1.85 -1.00 -14.23
C LYS A 397 -1.44 0.45 -14.05
N TYR A 398 -0.79 0.76 -12.95
CA TYR A 398 0.00 1.97 -12.76
C TYR A 398 1.47 1.57 -12.66
N VAL A 399 2.37 2.38 -13.17
CA VAL A 399 3.80 2.10 -13.11
C VAL A 399 4.58 3.24 -12.48
N SER A 400 5.66 2.86 -11.83
CA SER A 400 6.63 3.79 -11.26
C SER A 400 8.04 3.25 -11.52
N ARG A 401 9.02 4.17 -11.61
CA ARG A 401 10.43 3.82 -11.58
C ARG A 401 10.75 2.94 -10.37
N LEU A 402 11.65 1.98 -10.50
CA LEU A 402 12.20 1.24 -9.36
C LEU A 402 12.80 2.24 -8.36
N ASP A 403 12.46 2.09 -7.06
CA ASP A 403 12.79 3.01 -5.95
C ASP A 403 12.29 4.46 -6.16
N GLY A 404 11.45 4.71 -7.15
CA GLY A 404 11.13 6.02 -7.68
C GLY A 404 9.97 6.75 -7.02
N PHE A 405 9.47 6.30 -5.86
CA PHE A 405 8.32 6.96 -5.20
C PHE A 405 8.68 8.33 -4.64
N VAL A 406 9.89 8.48 -4.12
CA VAL A 406 10.40 9.75 -3.57
C VAL A 406 11.83 9.95 -4.01
N SER A 407 12.21 11.21 -4.30
CA SER A 407 13.58 11.61 -4.57
C SER A 407 14.03 12.78 -3.70
N ARG A 408 15.33 12.96 -3.63
CA ARG A 408 15.99 14.22 -3.25
C ARG A 408 16.35 14.95 -4.54
N ARG A 409 15.79 16.14 -4.72
CA ARG A 409 15.85 16.87 -5.98
C ARG A 409 16.66 18.16 -5.88
N ALA A 410 17.55 18.37 -6.85
CA ALA A 410 18.05 19.67 -7.25
C ALA A 410 17.30 20.12 -8.52
N GLY A 411 16.76 21.32 -8.52
CA GLY A 411 16.15 21.94 -9.70
C GLY A 411 17.16 22.69 -10.55
N GLY A 412 16.77 23.88 -11.05
CA GLY A 412 17.63 24.77 -11.85
C GLY A 412 18.72 25.50 -11.07
N GLU A 413 18.86 25.20 -9.78
CA GLU A 413 19.93 25.71 -8.90
C GLU A 413 20.65 24.52 -8.27
N LYS A 414 21.93 24.74 -7.89
CA LYS A 414 22.70 23.72 -7.19
C LYS A 414 22.07 23.43 -5.83
N ALA A 415 22.00 22.15 -5.47
CA ALA A 415 21.57 21.72 -4.15
C ALA A 415 22.50 20.61 -3.65
N LYS A 416 22.46 20.39 -2.33
CA LYS A 416 23.23 19.34 -1.67
C LYS A 416 22.31 18.40 -0.91
N LEU A 417 22.64 17.11 -0.97
CA LEU A 417 22.21 16.13 0.00
C LEU A 417 23.39 15.78 0.88
N VAL A 418 23.23 15.84 2.19
CA VAL A 418 24.25 15.45 3.16
C VAL A 418 23.65 14.39 4.07
N THR A 419 24.39 13.30 4.30
CA THR A 419 23.96 12.26 5.23
C THR A 419 24.47 12.55 6.64
N LYS A 420 23.82 11.95 7.63
CA LYS A 420 24.42 11.71 8.94
C LYS A 420 25.64 10.81 8.78
N GLU A 421 26.49 10.73 9.80
CA GLU A 421 27.61 9.78 9.83
C GLU A 421 27.07 8.33 9.91
N PHE A 422 27.61 7.45 9.04
CA PHE A 422 27.24 6.04 8.98
C PHE A 422 28.44 5.14 8.66
N THR A 423 28.25 3.83 8.81
CA THR A 423 29.14 2.78 8.32
C THR A 423 28.43 1.95 7.27
N TYR A 424 29.18 1.39 6.33
CA TYR A 424 28.70 0.49 5.29
C TYR A 424 29.65 -0.69 5.08
N GLU A 425 29.17 -1.69 4.37
CA GLU A 425 29.94 -2.81 3.85
C GLU A 425 29.78 -2.85 2.33
N GLY A 426 30.89 -3.01 1.59
CA GLY A 426 30.85 -3.07 0.13
C GLY A 426 32.12 -2.55 -0.52
N GLN A 427 32.23 -2.78 -1.82
CA GLN A 427 33.40 -2.39 -2.64
C GLN A 427 33.06 -1.30 -3.65
N ASP A 428 31.77 -1.15 -3.97
CA ASP A 428 31.23 -0.21 -4.94
C ASP A 428 30.06 0.59 -4.37
N LEU A 429 29.91 1.84 -4.77
CA LEU A 429 28.73 2.67 -4.52
C LEU A 429 27.85 2.70 -5.79
N TYR A 430 26.57 2.42 -5.62
CA TYR A 430 25.55 2.54 -6.66
C TYR A 430 24.49 3.56 -6.26
N ALA A 431 23.97 4.27 -7.24
CA ALA A 431 22.89 5.23 -7.05
C ALA A 431 21.76 5.01 -8.08
N ASN A 432 20.53 5.16 -7.61
CA ASN A 432 19.38 5.35 -8.46
C ASN A 432 19.22 6.84 -8.70
N ILE A 433 19.52 7.30 -9.92
CA ILE A 433 19.67 8.72 -10.25
C ILE A 433 19.12 9.02 -11.63
N ALA A 434 18.51 10.20 -11.80
CA ALA A 434 18.10 10.75 -13.07
C ALA A 434 18.48 12.22 -13.17
N THR A 435 19.18 12.60 -14.24
CA THR A 435 19.54 13.98 -14.53
C THR A 435 18.90 14.46 -15.83
N SER A 436 18.79 15.77 -16.00
CA SER A 436 18.52 16.34 -17.32
C SER A 436 19.77 16.27 -18.20
N ALA A 437 19.68 16.75 -19.46
CA ALA A 437 20.82 16.81 -20.38
C ALA A 437 21.99 17.68 -19.88
N ARG A 438 21.72 18.65 -19.00
CA ARG A 438 22.71 19.53 -18.37
C ARG A 438 22.91 19.22 -16.87
N GLY A 439 22.12 18.29 -16.34
CA GLY A 439 22.16 17.91 -14.94
C GLY A 439 23.35 17.02 -14.62
N TYR A 440 23.82 17.12 -13.39
CA TYR A 440 24.95 16.33 -12.89
C TYR A 440 24.87 16.13 -11.39
N ALA A 441 25.69 15.21 -10.89
CA ALA A 441 25.96 15.03 -9.46
C ALA A 441 27.43 14.69 -9.22
N TYR A 442 27.94 15.11 -8.06
CA TYR A 442 29.24 14.67 -7.51
C TYR A 442 29.01 14.08 -6.14
N PHE A 443 29.53 12.87 -5.91
CA PHE A 443 29.41 12.12 -4.67
C PHE A 443 30.74 12.23 -3.91
N THR A 444 30.73 12.81 -2.71
CA THR A 444 31.91 12.95 -1.85
C THR A 444 31.75 12.09 -0.60
N LEU A 445 32.60 11.09 -0.42
CA LEU A 445 32.74 10.34 0.83
C LEU A 445 33.75 11.08 1.72
N LYS A 446 33.29 11.56 2.86
CA LYS A 446 34.08 12.26 3.87
C LYS A 446 34.36 11.32 5.04
N SER A 447 35.62 11.18 5.42
CA SER A 447 36.10 10.31 6.50
C SER A 447 37.30 10.95 7.24
N GLU A 448 37.78 10.26 8.26
CA GLU A 448 39.05 10.66 8.94
C GLU A 448 40.28 10.57 8.01
N GLU A 449 40.21 9.79 6.92
CA GLU A 449 41.27 9.66 5.92
C GLU A 449 41.25 10.78 4.88
N GLY A 450 40.23 11.62 4.85
CA GLY A 450 40.05 12.72 3.91
C GLY A 450 38.74 12.67 3.15
N ASP A 451 38.60 13.58 2.21
CA ASP A 451 37.43 13.74 1.35
C ASP A 451 37.73 13.15 -0.04
N PHE A 452 36.90 12.25 -0.51
CA PHE A 452 37.04 11.53 -1.79
C PHE A 452 35.84 11.83 -2.65
N THR A 453 36.03 12.53 -3.76
CA THR A 453 34.96 12.94 -4.67
C THR A 453 34.94 12.06 -5.92
N SER A 454 33.76 11.70 -6.37
CA SER A 454 33.55 10.95 -7.61
C SER A 454 33.88 11.79 -8.84
N VAL A 455 34.05 11.12 -9.99
CA VAL A 455 33.94 11.80 -11.28
C VAL A 455 32.50 12.29 -11.46
N GLU A 456 32.31 13.21 -12.42
CA GLU A 456 30.96 13.71 -12.75
C GLU A 456 29.99 12.57 -13.10
N VAL A 457 28.83 12.58 -12.45
CA VAL A 457 27.77 11.58 -12.64
C VAL A 457 26.59 12.24 -13.34
N PHE A 458 26.17 11.68 -14.47
CA PHE A 458 24.99 12.12 -15.22
C PHE A 458 24.31 10.93 -15.90
N GLY A 459 23.09 11.17 -16.39
CA GLY A 459 22.27 10.17 -17.08
C GLY A 459 21.07 9.71 -16.24
N ASN A 460 20.46 8.63 -16.70
CA ASN A 460 19.28 8.04 -16.08
C ASN A 460 19.48 6.53 -15.88
N SER A 461 19.56 6.08 -14.63
CA SER A 461 19.79 4.67 -14.31
C SER A 461 19.24 4.35 -12.93
N THR A 462 18.63 3.18 -12.77
CA THR A 462 18.13 2.68 -11.49
C THR A 462 19.23 2.06 -10.62
N ASP A 463 20.46 1.88 -11.17
CA ASP A 463 21.60 1.28 -10.46
C ASP A 463 22.95 1.74 -11.06
N LYS A 464 23.17 3.05 -11.11
CA LYS A 464 24.38 3.68 -11.65
C LYS A 464 25.57 3.46 -10.72
N ARG A 465 26.62 2.77 -11.17
CA ARG A 465 27.87 2.70 -10.42
C ARG A 465 28.55 4.08 -10.38
N ILE A 466 28.89 4.52 -9.19
CA ILE A 466 29.58 5.78 -8.93
C ILE A 466 31.08 5.51 -8.97
N ARG A 467 31.79 6.19 -9.86
CA ARG A 467 33.23 6.03 -10.04
C ARG A 467 33.97 7.16 -9.31
N PHE A 468 35.04 6.78 -8.63
CA PHE A 468 35.99 7.69 -8.00
C PHE A 468 37.29 7.71 -8.80
N GLU A 469 38.16 8.73 -8.64
CA GLU A 469 39.48 8.79 -9.28
C GLU A 469 40.32 7.58 -8.86
N ASP A 470 40.26 7.18 -7.60
CA ASP A 470 40.80 5.93 -7.09
C ASP A 470 39.65 4.90 -6.96
N ASP A 471 39.62 3.91 -7.83
CA ASP A 471 38.59 2.88 -7.88
C ASP A 471 38.47 2.07 -6.58
N ASP A 472 39.53 2.02 -5.75
CA ASP A 472 39.53 1.33 -4.45
C ASP A 472 38.95 2.19 -3.30
N THR A 473 38.57 3.42 -3.54
CA THR A 473 38.09 4.36 -2.49
C THR A 473 36.96 3.76 -1.66
N VAL A 474 35.90 3.24 -2.29
CA VAL A 474 34.74 2.68 -1.58
C VAL A 474 35.14 1.46 -0.76
N LYS A 475 35.93 0.55 -1.34
CA LYS A 475 36.44 -0.65 -0.66
C LYS A 475 37.33 -0.29 0.54
N ARG A 476 38.20 0.70 0.42
CA ARG A 476 39.13 1.15 1.48
C ARG A 476 38.37 1.75 2.67
N LEU A 477 37.25 2.45 2.41
CA LEU A 477 36.43 3.08 3.43
C LEU A 477 35.35 2.15 4.01
N SER A 478 35.21 0.94 3.50
CA SER A 478 34.26 -0.06 4.01
C SER A 478 34.51 -0.34 5.50
N GLY A 479 33.46 -0.35 6.31
CA GLY A 479 33.51 -0.52 7.76
C GLY A 479 33.95 0.73 8.54
N LYS A 480 34.40 1.80 7.87
CA LYS A 480 34.79 3.06 8.49
C LYS A 480 33.60 4.02 8.56
N LYS A 481 33.74 5.01 9.43
CA LYS A 481 32.78 6.10 9.54
C LYS A 481 32.92 7.05 8.37
N VAL A 482 31.80 7.29 7.69
CA VAL A 482 31.74 8.23 6.57
C VAL A 482 30.49 9.10 6.65
N THR A 483 30.58 10.28 6.05
CA THR A 483 29.45 11.11 5.65
C THR A 483 29.45 11.18 4.13
N LEU A 484 28.30 10.94 3.51
CA LEU A 484 28.14 11.15 2.08
C LEU A 484 27.57 12.55 1.83
N GLU A 485 28.28 13.35 1.03
CA GLU A 485 27.76 14.60 0.48
C GLU A 485 27.56 14.43 -1.02
N VAL A 486 26.39 14.82 -1.54
CA VAL A 486 26.10 14.79 -2.98
C VAL A 486 25.72 16.20 -3.42
N GLU A 487 26.62 16.84 -4.18
CA GLU A 487 26.29 18.08 -4.90
C GLU A 487 25.52 17.73 -6.17
N MET A 488 24.39 18.37 -6.40
CA MET A 488 23.49 18.07 -7.50
C MET A 488 23.03 19.33 -8.24
N TYR A 489 22.78 19.18 -9.53
CA TYR A 489 22.17 20.21 -10.37
C TYR A 489 21.24 19.53 -11.38
N ASP A 490 20.00 19.99 -11.45
CA ASP A 490 18.92 19.47 -12.32
C ASP A 490 18.85 17.93 -12.34
N CYS A 491 18.67 17.37 -11.14
CA CYS A 491 18.87 15.95 -10.85
C CYS A 491 17.90 15.49 -9.75
N ASP A 492 17.42 14.26 -9.89
CA ASP A 492 16.69 13.49 -8.87
C ASP A 492 17.55 12.30 -8.40
N LEU A 493 17.80 12.20 -7.10
CA LEU A 493 18.45 11.05 -6.46
C LEU A 493 17.43 10.29 -5.61
N TYR A 494 17.20 9.01 -5.94
CA TYR A 494 16.14 8.18 -5.35
C TYR A 494 16.65 7.23 -4.26
N ALA A 495 17.78 6.60 -4.49
CA ALA A 495 18.37 5.63 -3.58
C ALA A 495 19.88 5.53 -3.75
N ILE A 496 20.56 4.99 -2.72
CA ILE A 496 21.95 4.54 -2.77
C ILE A 496 22.06 3.12 -2.24
N ARG A 497 23.11 2.40 -2.64
CA ARG A 497 23.56 1.16 -1.99
C ARG A 497 25.06 0.98 -2.16
N PHE A 498 25.66 0.37 -1.17
CA PHE A 498 27.01 -0.16 -1.25
C PHE A 498 26.95 -1.67 -1.53
N ALA A 499 27.82 -2.20 -2.39
CA ALA A 499 27.84 -3.63 -2.76
C ALA A 499 29.26 -4.14 -2.99
#